data_9442878ee93dd4f0eead9c62ce5db2c0
#
_entry.id   9442878ee93dd4f0eead9c62ce5db2c0
#
_cell.length_a   1.000
_cell.length_b   1.000
_cell.length_c   1.000
_cell.angle_alpha   90.00
_cell.angle_beta   90.00
_cell.angle_gamma   90.00
#
_symmetry.space_group_name_H-M   'P 1'
#
loop_
_entity.id
_entity.type
_entity.pdbx_description
1 polymer ?
#
loop_
_entity_poly.entity_id
_entity_poly.type
_entity_poly.pdbx_seq_one_letter_code
_entity_poly.pdbx_strand_id
1 'polypeptide(L)'
;MHAQDAQVAIDLARTVTARPAAGFDEVAADADAYAQVLGGLADVGLDAVRQDVQREIGARGVRFGSGDGASEFVVDPIPRIIAAAEWERLAAGLAQRLRALEGFVSDVYGAQQILDAGVMPRGAVERANFYEPQLRGMSVSSWITFAGLDVVRDADGGFLVLEDNVRTPSGLGYALAVREAVAARVPVPANRALLALTPAPALFARAIRAAAPEGDSDPHAVLLTDGSTNSAFYEHRTLACLMGVPLVCAEQLEMRFGRLWARLEDGRMAVDVLYRRTDADRLFDSSGRLEPLGELLFEPWRRGRLGLVNAFGTGVADDKLVHSYVEDMVRFYLGEEPLLASVPTYDVSRPDALEMVLDRLAELVIKPRDGHGGQGVVIGPSAAAHELARARAELVEHPEAFVAQELVALSTHPTVTGGRLRQCRVDLRPFVVRVGDHVEVVPGGLTRVALDPESFVVNSSRRGGAKDTWVLA
;
A
#
# COMPACT_ATOMS: atom_id res chain seq x y z
N MET A 1 -8.32 -14.85 38.63
CA MET A 1 -8.78 -13.80 37.71
C MET A 1 -8.30 -12.47 38.28
N HIS A 2 -7.32 -11.83 37.69
CA HIS A 2 -6.77 -10.56 38.20
C HIS A 2 -7.80 -9.44 37.95
N ALA A 3 -7.82 -8.44 38.83
CA ALA A 3 -8.75 -7.30 38.71
C ALA A 3 -8.66 -6.60 37.33
N GLN A 4 -7.51 -6.73 36.65
CA GLN A 4 -7.24 -6.24 35.31
C GLN A 4 -7.99 -7.03 34.23
N ASP A 5 -8.09 -8.36 34.37
CA ASP A 5 -8.81 -9.23 33.43
C ASP A 5 -10.34 -8.99 33.50
N ALA A 6 -10.86 -8.72 34.70
CA ALA A 6 -12.25 -8.38 34.89
C ALA A 6 -12.58 -7.00 34.28
N GLN A 7 -11.66 -6.04 34.35
CA GLN A 7 -11.85 -4.73 33.73
C GLN A 7 -11.82 -4.81 32.21
N VAL A 8 -10.91 -5.63 31.65
CA VAL A 8 -10.83 -5.89 30.20
C VAL A 8 -12.13 -6.56 29.69
N ALA A 9 -12.67 -7.56 30.42
CA ALA A 9 -13.94 -8.19 30.05
C ALA A 9 -15.12 -7.20 30.09
N ILE A 10 -15.13 -6.29 31.06
CA ILE A 10 -16.15 -5.21 31.16
C ILE A 10 -15.98 -4.19 30.02
N ASP A 11 -14.74 -3.83 29.69
CA ASP A 11 -14.43 -2.93 28.60
C ASP A 11 -14.74 -3.57 27.23
N LEU A 12 -14.51 -4.87 27.06
CA LEU A 12 -14.94 -5.67 25.91
C LEU A 12 -16.46 -5.61 25.71
N ALA A 13 -17.22 -5.89 26.78
CA ALA A 13 -18.69 -5.84 26.74
C ALA A 13 -19.22 -4.43 26.43
N ARG A 14 -18.56 -3.39 26.94
CA ARG A 14 -18.90 -1.97 26.66
C ARG A 14 -18.49 -1.53 25.25
N THR A 15 -17.37 -2.02 24.74
CA THR A 15 -16.89 -1.69 23.40
C THR A 15 -17.80 -2.25 22.32
N VAL A 16 -18.36 -3.44 22.53
CA VAL A 16 -19.36 -4.05 21.63
C VAL A 16 -20.68 -3.24 21.64
N THR A 17 -20.95 -2.46 22.70
CA THR A 17 -22.19 -1.69 22.86
C THR A 17 -22.04 -0.17 22.68
N ALA A 18 -20.83 0.36 22.70
CA ALA A 18 -20.58 1.80 22.56
C ALA A 18 -20.47 2.16 21.06
N ARG A 19 -21.37 3.01 20.56
CA ARG A 19 -21.22 3.60 19.22
C ARG A 19 -20.00 4.52 19.20
N PRO A 20 -19.12 4.40 18.18
CA PRO A 20 -18.04 5.35 17.98
C PRO A 20 -18.61 6.76 17.80
N ALA A 21 -17.89 7.76 18.27
CA ALA A 21 -18.33 9.17 18.18
C ALA A 21 -18.38 9.68 16.72
N ALA A 22 -17.63 9.05 15.81
CA ALA A 22 -17.64 9.28 14.36
C ALA A 22 -17.03 8.08 13.63
N GLY A 23 -17.51 7.78 12.41
CA GLY A 23 -17.02 6.69 11.57
C GLY A 23 -17.77 5.37 11.77
N PHE A 24 -17.49 4.42 10.89
CA PHE A 24 -18.07 3.08 10.89
C PHE A 24 -17.46 2.22 12.00
N ASP A 25 -18.28 1.47 12.71
CA ASP A 25 -17.80 0.49 13.69
C ASP A 25 -17.56 -0.88 13.02
N GLU A 26 -16.30 -1.26 12.89
CA GLU A 26 -15.91 -2.54 12.27
C GLU A 26 -16.51 -3.76 13.01
N VAL A 27 -16.73 -3.67 14.32
CA VAL A 27 -17.36 -4.76 15.10
C VAL A 27 -18.83 -4.95 14.69
N ALA A 28 -19.52 -3.87 14.34
CA ALA A 28 -20.92 -3.94 13.91
C ALA A 28 -21.10 -4.65 12.56
N ALA A 29 -20.04 -4.75 11.74
CA ALA A 29 -20.07 -5.42 10.44
C ALA A 29 -20.24 -6.95 10.57
N ASP A 30 -19.68 -7.57 11.63
CA ASP A 30 -19.83 -9.01 11.93
C ASP A 30 -19.76 -9.25 13.44
N ALA A 31 -20.80 -8.77 14.15
CA ALA A 31 -20.85 -8.80 15.62
C ALA A 31 -20.69 -10.21 16.19
N ASP A 32 -21.22 -11.23 15.52
CA ASP A 32 -21.15 -12.62 15.98
C ASP A 32 -19.70 -13.16 15.91
N ALA A 33 -18.97 -12.89 14.83
CA ALA A 33 -17.58 -13.29 14.71
C ALA A 33 -16.70 -12.56 15.75
N TYR A 34 -16.91 -11.25 15.92
CA TYR A 34 -16.20 -10.49 16.94
C TYR A 34 -16.52 -10.93 18.37
N ALA A 35 -17.76 -11.27 18.69
CA ALA A 35 -18.11 -11.81 19.99
C ALA A 35 -17.35 -13.10 20.32
N GLN A 36 -17.19 -14.00 19.35
CA GLN A 36 -16.42 -15.23 19.53
C GLN A 36 -14.93 -14.96 19.69
N VAL A 37 -14.33 -14.10 18.86
CA VAL A 37 -12.91 -13.74 18.95
C VAL A 37 -12.58 -13.05 20.28
N LEU A 38 -13.39 -12.06 20.67
CA LEU A 38 -13.19 -11.32 21.90
C LEU A 38 -13.45 -12.19 23.14
N GLY A 39 -14.44 -13.08 23.10
CA GLY A 39 -14.69 -14.07 24.13
C GLY A 39 -13.48 -15.01 24.32
N GLY A 40 -12.98 -15.58 23.23
CA GLY A 40 -11.78 -16.44 23.28
C GLY A 40 -10.53 -15.71 23.79
N LEU A 41 -10.34 -14.43 23.42
CA LEU A 41 -9.25 -13.61 23.94
C LEU A 41 -9.41 -13.30 25.44
N ALA A 42 -10.64 -13.10 25.92
CA ALA A 42 -10.90 -12.90 27.35
C ALA A 42 -10.61 -14.17 28.17
N ASP A 43 -10.93 -15.35 27.64
CA ASP A 43 -10.71 -16.64 28.31
C ASP A 43 -9.21 -16.94 28.48
N VAL A 44 -8.38 -16.57 27.50
CA VAL A 44 -6.90 -16.76 27.53
C VAL A 44 -6.20 -15.62 28.28
N GLY A 45 -6.82 -14.43 28.33
CA GLY A 45 -6.22 -13.20 28.85
C GLY A 45 -5.60 -12.35 27.74
N LEU A 46 -6.29 -11.28 27.34
CA LEU A 46 -5.92 -10.41 26.21
C LEU A 46 -4.50 -9.86 26.32
N ASP A 47 -4.07 -9.45 27.52
CA ASP A 47 -2.69 -8.94 27.76
C ASP A 47 -1.62 -10.02 27.57
N ALA A 48 -1.90 -11.26 27.97
CA ALA A 48 -0.99 -12.38 27.74
C ALA A 48 -0.82 -12.66 26.24
N VAL A 49 -1.93 -12.71 25.50
CA VAL A 49 -1.91 -12.89 24.03
C VAL A 49 -1.15 -11.74 23.36
N ARG A 50 -1.40 -10.50 23.76
CA ARG A 50 -0.70 -9.32 23.24
C ARG A 50 0.81 -9.42 23.44
N GLN A 51 1.25 -9.79 24.65
CA GLN A 51 2.68 -9.95 24.95
C GLN A 51 3.30 -11.09 24.15
N ASP A 52 2.58 -12.21 23.95
CA ASP A 52 3.05 -13.35 23.17
C ASP A 52 3.16 -13.04 21.69
N VAL A 53 2.18 -12.30 21.12
CA VAL A 53 2.23 -11.79 19.74
C VAL A 53 3.43 -10.87 19.58
N GLN A 54 3.60 -9.90 20.49
CA GLN A 54 4.70 -8.94 20.39
C GLN A 54 6.07 -9.60 20.55
N ARG A 55 6.19 -10.62 21.41
CA ARG A 55 7.41 -11.43 21.58
C ARG A 55 7.75 -12.19 20.29
N GLU A 56 6.76 -12.77 19.63
CA GLU A 56 6.93 -13.48 18.36
C GLU A 56 7.40 -12.53 17.24
N ILE A 57 6.77 -11.36 17.14
CA ILE A 57 7.15 -10.29 16.20
C ILE A 57 8.60 -9.85 16.42
N GLY A 58 8.98 -9.64 17.69
CA GLY A 58 10.36 -9.31 18.07
C GLY A 58 11.37 -10.42 17.75
N ALA A 59 11.02 -11.69 18.05
CA ALA A 59 11.87 -12.85 17.76
C ALA A 59 12.13 -13.05 16.26
N ARG A 60 11.17 -12.68 15.40
CA ARG A 60 11.31 -12.67 13.93
C ARG A 60 12.12 -11.48 13.41
N GLY A 61 12.48 -10.53 14.27
CA GLY A 61 13.18 -9.31 13.90
C GLY A 61 12.35 -8.38 13.01
N VAL A 62 11.03 -8.41 13.15
CA VAL A 62 10.13 -7.52 12.38
C VAL A 62 10.33 -6.09 12.85
N ARG A 63 10.86 -5.25 11.97
CA ARG A 63 11.12 -3.83 12.22
C ARG A 63 10.71 -3.00 11.02
N PHE A 64 10.33 -1.77 11.27
CA PHE A 64 10.10 -0.76 10.24
C PHE A 64 10.96 0.47 10.52
N GLY A 65 11.60 1.00 9.49
CA GLY A 65 12.55 2.11 9.59
C GLY A 65 13.97 1.67 9.23
N SER A 66 14.89 2.63 9.11
CA SER A 66 16.26 2.42 8.68
C SER A 66 17.26 2.60 9.83
N GLY A 67 18.32 1.81 9.85
CA GLY A 67 19.45 1.92 10.79
C GLY A 67 19.00 1.90 12.25
N ASP A 68 19.64 2.74 13.09
CA ASP A 68 19.34 2.87 14.52
C ASP A 68 17.95 3.51 14.80
N GLY A 69 17.33 4.11 13.78
CA GLY A 69 15.97 4.66 13.84
C GLY A 69 14.87 3.63 13.61
N ALA A 70 15.20 2.37 13.31
CA ALA A 70 14.22 1.31 13.12
C ALA A 70 13.44 1.05 14.41
N SER A 71 12.13 1.27 14.37
CA SER A 71 11.24 1.06 15.51
C SER A 71 10.75 -0.38 15.58
N GLU A 72 10.35 -0.79 16.78
CA GLU A 72 9.64 -2.03 16.99
C GLU A 72 8.30 -1.99 16.24
N PHE A 73 7.98 -3.07 15.55
CA PHE A 73 6.72 -3.21 14.83
C PHE A 73 5.63 -3.66 15.80
N VAL A 74 4.72 -2.73 16.14
CA VAL A 74 3.67 -3.00 17.14
C VAL A 74 2.49 -3.69 16.48
N VAL A 75 2.05 -4.82 17.05
CA VAL A 75 0.92 -5.60 16.58
C VAL A 75 -0.15 -5.69 17.67
N ASP A 76 -1.35 -5.30 17.33
CA ASP A 76 -2.52 -5.53 18.18
C ASP A 76 -3.11 -6.93 17.88
N PRO A 77 -3.42 -7.75 18.91
CA PRO A 77 -3.84 -9.13 18.73
C PRO A 77 -5.27 -9.30 18.21
N ILE A 78 -6.11 -8.26 18.24
CA ILE A 78 -7.51 -8.34 17.79
C ILE A 78 -7.54 -8.20 16.27
N PRO A 79 -7.87 -9.26 15.49
CA PRO A 79 -7.88 -9.19 14.04
C PRO A 79 -9.03 -8.31 13.53
N ARG A 80 -8.82 -7.61 12.42
CA ARG A 80 -9.89 -6.98 11.65
C ARG A 80 -10.57 -8.03 10.80
N ILE A 81 -11.89 -8.18 10.94
CA ILE A 81 -12.68 -9.19 10.24
C ILE A 81 -13.42 -8.56 9.07
N ILE A 82 -13.34 -9.18 7.90
CA ILE A 82 -14.08 -8.83 6.69
C ILE A 82 -14.78 -10.09 6.20
N ALA A 83 -16.08 -10.02 5.95
CA ALA A 83 -16.83 -11.15 5.41
C ALA A 83 -16.39 -11.47 3.97
N ALA A 84 -16.35 -12.76 3.59
CA ALA A 84 -15.87 -13.16 2.27
C ALA A 84 -16.65 -12.50 1.13
N ALA A 85 -17.98 -12.39 1.22
CA ALA A 85 -18.78 -11.70 0.20
C ALA A 85 -18.47 -10.20 0.08
N GLU A 86 -18.08 -9.54 1.17
CA GLU A 86 -17.62 -8.15 1.13
C GLU A 86 -16.22 -8.06 0.52
N TRP A 87 -15.35 -8.99 0.89
CA TRP A 87 -14.01 -9.11 0.31
C TRP A 87 -14.05 -9.32 -1.20
N GLU A 88 -14.93 -10.17 -1.70
CA GLU A 88 -15.10 -10.43 -3.14
C GLU A 88 -15.45 -9.15 -3.91
N ARG A 89 -16.35 -8.31 -3.37
CA ARG A 89 -16.70 -7.02 -4.00
C ARG A 89 -15.52 -6.05 -4.00
N LEU A 90 -14.81 -5.96 -2.87
CA LEU A 90 -13.60 -5.15 -2.76
C LEU A 90 -12.52 -5.63 -3.75
N ALA A 91 -12.26 -6.93 -3.79
CA ALA A 91 -11.27 -7.55 -4.67
C ALA A 91 -11.59 -7.31 -6.16
N ALA A 92 -12.87 -7.41 -6.55
CA ALA A 92 -13.28 -7.09 -7.92
C ALA A 92 -12.99 -5.63 -8.30
N GLY A 93 -13.29 -4.69 -7.40
CA GLY A 93 -13.00 -3.27 -7.61
C GLY A 93 -11.50 -2.96 -7.66
N LEU A 94 -10.71 -3.61 -6.80
CA LEU A 94 -9.24 -3.47 -6.80
C LEU A 94 -8.62 -4.03 -8.09
N ALA A 95 -9.11 -5.18 -8.57
CA ALA A 95 -8.65 -5.79 -9.81
C ALA A 95 -9.02 -4.92 -11.03
N GLN A 96 -10.22 -4.34 -11.06
CA GLN A 96 -10.63 -3.39 -12.08
C GLN A 96 -9.71 -2.16 -12.08
N ARG A 97 -9.44 -1.60 -10.90
CA ARG A 97 -8.60 -0.42 -10.74
C ARG A 97 -7.16 -0.66 -11.23
N LEU A 98 -6.56 -1.82 -10.90
CA LEU A 98 -5.23 -2.17 -11.41
C LEU A 98 -5.19 -2.24 -12.94
N ARG A 99 -6.23 -2.82 -13.59
CA ARG A 99 -6.31 -2.86 -15.07
C ARG A 99 -6.36 -1.45 -15.67
N ALA A 100 -7.11 -0.54 -15.06
CA ALA A 100 -7.20 0.83 -15.51
C ALA A 100 -5.87 1.59 -15.34
N LEU A 101 -5.18 1.43 -14.21
CA LEU A 101 -3.87 2.01 -13.94
C LEU A 101 -2.79 1.47 -14.91
N GLU A 102 -2.82 0.17 -15.21
CA GLU A 102 -1.92 -0.43 -16.22
C GLU A 102 -2.19 0.18 -17.61
N GLY A 103 -3.45 0.30 -18.01
CA GLY A 103 -3.85 0.96 -19.25
C GLY A 103 -3.37 2.41 -19.31
N PHE A 104 -3.50 3.15 -18.21
CA PHE A 104 -3.03 4.53 -18.11
C PHE A 104 -1.51 4.64 -18.26
N VAL A 105 -0.72 3.84 -17.53
CA VAL A 105 0.74 3.88 -17.63
C VAL A 105 1.19 3.51 -19.05
N SER A 106 0.59 2.48 -19.63
CA SER A 106 0.87 2.07 -21.01
C SER A 106 0.55 3.18 -22.01
N ASP A 107 -0.56 3.90 -21.82
CA ASP A 107 -1.01 4.96 -22.73
C ASP A 107 -0.14 6.21 -22.62
N VAL A 108 0.19 6.68 -21.42
CA VAL A 108 0.97 7.92 -21.23
C VAL A 108 2.43 7.79 -21.71
N TYR A 109 2.97 6.57 -21.75
CA TYR A 109 4.25 6.28 -22.38
C TYR A 109 4.12 5.85 -23.86
N GLY A 110 2.89 5.57 -24.30
CA GLY A 110 2.54 5.20 -25.66
C GLY A 110 1.89 6.35 -26.46
N ALA A 111 0.65 6.12 -26.86
CA ALA A 111 -0.11 6.99 -27.76
C ALA A 111 -0.70 8.25 -27.09
N GLN A 112 -0.77 8.29 -25.76
CA GLN A 112 -1.31 9.41 -24.96
C GLN A 112 -2.78 9.74 -25.25
N GLN A 113 -3.59 8.74 -25.56
CA GLN A 113 -4.98 8.87 -25.99
C GLN A 113 -5.87 9.56 -24.95
N ILE A 114 -5.69 9.26 -23.65
CA ILE A 114 -6.45 9.89 -22.57
C ILE A 114 -6.20 11.40 -22.48
N LEU A 115 -4.96 11.83 -22.78
CA LEU A 115 -4.57 13.24 -22.80
C LEU A 115 -5.12 13.94 -24.06
N ASP A 116 -5.06 13.28 -25.22
CA ASP A 116 -5.60 13.80 -26.48
C ASP A 116 -7.13 13.89 -26.47
N ALA A 117 -7.80 12.96 -25.77
CA ALA A 117 -9.23 12.99 -25.54
C ALA A 117 -9.68 14.07 -24.53
N GLY A 118 -8.73 14.71 -23.82
CA GLY A 118 -9.04 15.74 -22.83
C GLY A 118 -9.67 15.21 -21.53
N VAL A 119 -9.63 13.90 -21.31
CA VAL A 119 -10.13 13.28 -20.06
C VAL A 119 -9.26 13.68 -18.88
N MET A 120 -7.94 13.73 -19.11
CA MET A 120 -6.97 14.20 -18.12
C MET A 120 -6.13 15.34 -18.69
N PRO A 121 -5.88 16.43 -17.94
CA PRO A 121 -4.98 17.50 -18.37
C PRO A 121 -3.55 16.99 -18.58
N ARG A 122 -2.90 17.37 -19.68
CA ARG A 122 -1.48 17.00 -19.96
C ARG A 122 -0.56 17.35 -18.78
N GLY A 123 -0.75 18.52 -18.18
CA GLY A 123 0.04 18.96 -17.04
C GLY A 123 -0.09 18.09 -15.80
N ALA A 124 -1.13 17.29 -15.66
CA ALA A 124 -1.25 16.32 -14.58
C ALA A 124 -0.18 15.22 -14.70
N VAL A 125 0.14 14.79 -15.93
CA VAL A 125 1.17 13.78 -16.23
C VAL A 125 2.54 14.40 -16.34
N GLU A 126 2.71 15.47 -17.15
CA GLU A 126 4.02 16.05 -17.47
C GLU A 126 4.75 16.63 -16.23
N ARG A 127 3.97 17.06 -15.22
CA ARG A 127 4.50 17.57 -13.95
C ARG A 127 4.50 16.53 -12.83
N ALA A 128 4.06 15.30 -13.11
CA ALA A 128 4.16 14.22 -12.10
C ALA A 128 5.62 13.90 -11.82
N ASN A 129 5.99 13.84 -10.55
CA ASN A 129 7.39 13.72 -10.13
C ASN A 129 8.12 12.49 -10.72
N PHE A 130 7.39 11.38 -10.89
CA PHE A 130 7.94 10.12 -11.40
C PHE A 130 7.64 9.86 -12.88
N TYR A 131 7.15 10.86 -13.63
CA TYR A 131 7.04 10.76 -15.06
C TYR A 131 8.42 10.89 -15.72
N GLU A 132 8.80 9.93 -16.53
CA GLU A 132 10.09 9.87 -17.25
C GLU A 132 9.83 9.90 -18.77
N PRO A 133 9.83 11.09 -19.41
CA PRO A 133 9.48 11.23 -20.83
C PRO A 133 10.39 10.42 -21.76
N GLN A 134 11.60 10.04 -21.31
CA GLN A 134 12.55 9.20 -22.08
C GLN A 134 12.04 7.77 -22.27
N LEU A 135 11.04 7.33 -21.47
CA LEU A 135 10.40 6.02 -21.61
C LEU A 135 9.30 5.99 -22.68
N ARG A 136 8.99 7.12 -23.32
CA ARG A 136 7.98 7.16 -24.37
C ARG A 136 8.37 6.28 -25.55
N GLY A 137 7.37 5.54 -26.06
CA GLY A 137 7.55 4.61 -27.17
C GLY A 137 8.20 3.27 -26.80
N MET A 138 8.46 3.02 -25.51
CA MET A 138 8.90 1.69 -25.07
C MET A 138 7.77 0.67 -25.16
N SER A 139 8.09 -0.50 -25.69
CA SER A 139 7.20 -1.68 -25.63
C SER A 139 7.51 -2.46 -24.36
N VAL A 140 6.59 -2.45 -23.41
CA VAL A 140 6.70 -3.12 -22.12
C VAL A 140 5.55 -4.12 -21.98
N SER A 141 5.85 -5.36 -21.65
CA SER A 141 4.83 -6.43 -21.51
C SER A 141 3.88 -6.18 -20.33
N SER A 142 4.38 -5.60 -19.25
CA SER A 142 3.60 -5.17 -18.09
C SER A 142 4.34 -4.07 -17.36
N TRP A 143 3.66 -2.97 -17.08
CA TRP A 143 4.18 -1.88 -16.26
C TRP A 143 4.00 -2.20 -14.77
N ILE A 144 2.79 -2.62 -14.38
CA ILE A 144 2.41 -2.83 -12.99
C ILE A 144 2.15 -4.33 -12.75
N THR A 145 3.04 -4.97 -12.01
CA THR A 145 2.87 -6.36 -11.57
C THR A 145 2.25 -6.42 -10.17
N PHE A 146 2.63 -5.51 -9.28
CA PHE A 146 2.15 -5.46 -7.90
C PHE A 146 1.55 -4.09 -7.59
N ALA A 147 0.41 -4.09 -6.87
CA ALA A 147 -0.16 -2.88 -6.30
C ALA A 147 -0.51 -3.10 -4.82
N GLY A 148 -0.31 -2.05 -4.01
CA GLY A 148 -0.75 -1.97 -2.63
C GLY A 148 -1.63 -0.73 -2.49
N LEU A 149 -2.91 -0.87 -2.83
CA LEU A 149 -3.85 0.24 -2.83
C LEU A 149 -4.30 0.52 -1.40
N ASP A 150 -4.12 1.74 -0.90
CA ASP A 150 -4.58 2.08 0.43
C ASP A 150 -6.09 2.31 0.43
N VAL A 151 -6.80 1.53 1.23
CA VAL A 151 -8.27 1.50 1.29
C VAL A 151 -8.74 1.92 2.66
N VAL A 152 -9.72 2.78 2.70
CA VAL A 152 -10.40 3.20 3.92
C VAL A 152 -11.88 2.81 3.85
N ARG A 153 -12.52 2.73 4.99
CA ARG A 153 -13.98 2.55 5.08
C ARG A 153 -14.58 3.85 5.58
N ASP A 154 -15.59 4.35 4.88
CA ASP A 154 -16.32 5.55 5.26
C ASP A 154 -17.34 5.31 6.40
N ALA A 155 -18.09 6.34 6.78
CA ALA A 155 -19.06 6.27 7.86
C ALA A 155 -20.26 5.35 7.56
N ASP A 156 -20.56 5.10 6.29
CA ASP A 156 -21.66 4.24 5.84
C ASP A 156 -21.21 2.78 5.67
N GLY A 157 -19.90 2.50 5.87
CA GLY A 157 -19.30 1.19 5.75
C GLY A 157 -18.81 0.85 4.34
N GLY A 158 -18.87 1.79 3.39
CA GLY A 158 -18.35 1.64 2.05
C GLY A 158 -16.81 1.70 2.01
N PHE A 159 -16.18 0.89 1.15
CA PHE A 159 -14.74 1.00 0.91
C PHE A 159 -14.45 2.07 -0.13
N LEU A 160 -13.46 2.92 0.16
CA LEU A 160 -12.93 3.95 -0.74
C LEU A 160 -11.42 3.78 -0.88
N VAL A 161 -10.87 4.03 -2.07
CA VAL A 161 -9.41 4.08 -2.27
C VAL A 161 -8.89 5.46 -1.85
N LEU A 162 -7.91 5.47 -0.97
CA LEU A 162 -7.27 6.68 -0.46
C LEU A 162 -6.02 7.07 -1.25
N GLU A 163 -5.23 6.07 -1.69
CA GLU A 163 -4.00 6.23 -2.48
C GLU A 163 -3.75 4.98 -3.33
N ASP A 164 -3.14 5.18 -4.49
CA ASP A 164 -2.65 4.13 -5.37
C ASP A 164 -1.13 3.99 -5.20
N ASN A 165 -0.67 2.83 -4.75
CA ASN A 165 0.75 2.55 -4.61
C ASN A 165 1.12 1.43 -5.60
N VAL A 166 1.71 1.81 -6.74
CA VAL A 166 2.08 0.91 -7.85
C VAL A 166 3.57 0.98 -8.23
N ARG A 167 4.33 1.79 -7.54
CA ARG A 167 5.78 1.93 -7.76
C ARG A 167 6.56 0.82 -7.06
N THR A 168 6.58 0.83 -5.73
CA THR A 168 7.25 -0.17 -4.86
C THR A 168 6.38 -0.50 -3.64
N PRO A 169 5.16 -1.06 -3.82
CA PRO A 169 4.25 -1.29 -2.70
C PRO A 169 4.88 -2.23 -1.67
N SER A 170 4.77 -1.88 -0.39
CA SER A 170 5.24 -2.67 0.75
C SER A 170 4.08 -3.08 1.65
N GLY A 171 4.32 -4.09 2.49
CA GLY A 171 3.36 -4.53 3.50
C GLY A 171 3.12 -6.04 3.54
N LEU A 172 3.31 -6.80 2.44
CA LEU A 172 3.00 -8.23 2.39
C LEU A 172 3.83 -9.04 3.39
N GLY A 173 5.15 -8.77 3.48
CA GLY A 173 6.02 -9.48 4.42
C GLY A 173 5.63 -9.20 5.87
N TYR A 174 5.15 -7.99 6.16
CA TYR A 174 4.60 -7.63 7.47
C TYR A 174 3.25 -8.32 7.71
N ALA A 175 2.34 -8.33 6.74
CA ALA A 175 1.04 -8.99 6.84
C ALA A 175 1.19 -10.50 7.11
N LEU A 176 2.14 -11.16 6.45
CA LEU A 176 2.46 -12.58 6.69
C LEU A 176 2.96 -12.81 8.11
N ALA A 177 3.90 -11.99 8.60
CA ALA A 177 4.41 -12.10 9.96
C ALA A 177 3.31 -11.87 11.01
N VAL A 178 2.46 -10.87 10.78
CA VAL A 178 1.31 -10.56 11.65
C VAL A 178 0.32 -11.71 11.65
N ARG A 179 -0.05 -12.26 10.46
CA ARG A 179 -0.94 -13.42 10.34
C ARG A 179 -0.42 -14.62 11.12
N GLU A 180 0.85 -14.96 10.99
CA GLU A 180 1.43 -16.12 11.70
C GLU A 180 1.44 -15.89 13.19
N ALA A 181 1.78 -14.69 13.67
CA ALA A 181 1.81 -14.38 15.10
C ALA A 181 0.40 -14.38 15.74
N VAL A 182 -0.60 -13.83 15.04
CA VAL A 182 -1.97 -13.69 15.55
C VAL A 182 -2.74 -15.00 15.41
N ALA A 183 -2.77 -15.62 14.23
CA ALA A 183 -3.59 -16.81 13.98
C ALA A 183 -3.16 -18.04 14.79
N ALA A 184 -1.92 -18.07 15.27
CA ALA A 184 -1.44 -19.14 16.18
C ALA A 184 -1.98 -19.00 17.62
N ARG A 185 -2.57 -17.84 17.97
CA ARG A 185 -2.92 -17.49 19.37
C ARG A 185 -4.37 -17.04 19.54
N VAL A 186 -5.00 -16.62 18.47
CA VAL A 186 -6.38 -16.12 18.47
C VAL A 186 -7.26 -17.15 17.79
N PRO A 187 -8.32 -17.65 18.45
CA PRO A 187 -9.19 -18.66 17.87
C PRO A 187 -10.01 -18.07 16.71
N VAL A 188 -10.05 -18.80 15.60
CA VAL A 188 -10.94 -18.48 14.48
C VAL A 188 -12.39 -18.80 14.91
N PRO A 189 -13.39 -17.94 14.60
CA PRO A 189 -14.78 -18.18 14.93
C PRO A 189 -15.27 -19.56 14.46
N ALA A 190 -16.05 -20.22 15.30
CA ALA A 190 -16.61 -21.53 14.95
C ALA A 190 -17.51 -21.44 13.72
N ASN A 191 -17.47 -22.46 12.87
CA ASN A 191 -18.23 -22.53 11.60
C ASN A 191 -17.87 -21.43 10.57
N ARG A 192 -16.70 -20.81 10.69
CA ARG A 192 -16.13 -19.90 9.70
C ARG A 192 -14.77 -20.42 9.23
N ALA A 193 -14.46 -20.22 7.97
CA ALA A 193 -13.15 -20.55 7.40
C ALA A 193 -12.34 -19.27 7.17
N LEU A 194 -11.15 -19.20 7.78
CA LEU A 194 -10.21 -18.11 7.53
C LEU A 194 -9.51 -18.34 6.19
N LEU A 195 -9.68 -17.43 5.24
CA LEU A 195 -8.99 -17.53 3.95
C LEU A 195 -7.48 -17.37 4.15
N ALA A 196 -6.73 -18.25 3.49
CA ALA A 196 -5.29 -18.36 3.68
C ALA A 196 -4.53 -17.24 2.99
N LEU A 197 -3.61 -16.59 3.74
CA LEU A 197 -2.63 -15.65 3.22
C LEU A 197 -1.33 -16.34 2.74
N THR A 198 -1.08 -17.56 3.22
CA THR A 198 0.14 -18.34 2.95
C THR A 198 0.45 -18.61 1.47
N PRO A 199 -0.50 -18.67 0.53
CA PRO A 199 -0.20 -18.81 -0.90
C PRO A 199 0.39 -17.55 -1.56
N ALA A 200 0.32 -16.39 -0.91
CA ALA A 200 0.74 -15.12 -1.51
C ALA A 200 2.21 -15.09 -1.99
N PRO A 201 3.23 -15.60 -1.25
CA PRO A 201 4.59 -15.64 -1.77
C PRO A 201 4.75 -16.46 -3.05
N ALA A 202 4.03 -17.57 -3.19
CA ALA A 202 4.05 -18.38 -4.42
C ALA A 202 3.39 -17.62 -5.58
N LEU A 203 2.30 -16.90 -5.31
CA LEU A 203 1.65 -16.02 -6.30
C LEU A 203 2.61 -14.92 -6.76
N PHE A 204 3.32 -14.26 -5.84
CA PHE A 204 4.31 -13.24 -6.16
C PHE A 204 5.47 -13.81 -6.99
N ALA A 205 6.01 -14.98 -6.59
CA ALA A 205 7.05 -15.65 -7.37
C ALA A 205 6.60 -15.99 -8.79
N ARG A 206 5.35 -16.44 -8.96
CA ARG A 206 4.75 -16.72 -10.27
C ARG A 206 4.61 -15.44 -11.10
N ALA A 207 4.18 -14.33 -10.48
CA ALA A 207 4.04 -13.04 -11.14
C ALA A 207 5.39 -12.47 -11.60
N ILE A 208 6.43 -12.58 -10.77
CA ILE A 208 7.79 -12.18 -11.13
C ILE A 208 8.28 -12.97 -12.34
N ARG A 209 8.13 -14.30 -12.33
CA ARG A 209 8.54 -15.14 -13.48
C ARG A 209 7.75 -14.80 -14.74
N ALA A 210 6.47 -14.45 -14.63
CA ALA A 210 5.65 -14.07 -15.78
C ALA A 210 6.08 -12.72 -16.42
N ALA A 211 6.89 -11.91 -15.73
CA ALA A 211 7.46 -10.67 -16.25
C ALA A 211 8.75 -10.90 -17.05
N ALA A 212 9.20 -12.15 -17.20
CA ALA A 212 10.39 -12.50 -17.97
C ALA A 212 10.25 -12.16 -19.45
N PRO A 213 11.37 -11.95 -20.16
CA PRO A 213 11.39 -11.86 -21.61
C PRO A 213 10.72 -13.06 -22.27
N GLU A 214 10.06 -12.84 -23.43
CA GLU A 214 9.40 -13.90 -24.18
C GLU A 214 10.36 -15.06 -24.53
N GLY A 215 9.87 -16.29 -24.39
CA GLY A 215 10.60 -17.50 -24.75
C GLY A 215 11.50 -18.06 -23.65
N ASP A 216 11.57 -17.43 -22.48
CA ASP A 216 12.33 -17.98 -21.35
C ASP A 216 11.41 -18.89 -20.51
N SER A 217 11.73 -20.19 -20.49
CA SER A 217 10.93 -21.19 -19.78
C SER A 217 11.32 -21.37 -18.31
N ASP A 218 12.50 -20.87 -17.89
CA ASP A 218 13.01 -20.95 -16.52
C ASP A 218 13.81 -19.69 -16.16
N PRO A 219 13.13 -18.53 -16.05
CA PRO A 219 13.80 -17.26 -15.86
C PRO A 219 14.43 -17.11 -14.47
N HIS A 220 15.65 -16.61 -14.43
CA HIS A 220 16.31 -16.24 -13.20
C HIS A 220 15.90 -14.86 -12.74
N ALA A 221 15.27 -14.80 -11.58
CA ALA A 221 14.85 -13.55 -10.95
C ALA A 221 15.74 -13.18 -9.76
N VAL A 222 15.91 -11.89 -9.53
CA VAL A 222 16.52 -11.35 -8.29
C VAL A 222 15.64 -10.27 -7.69
N LEU A 223 15.73 -10.08 -6.37
CA LEU A 223 15.16 -8.95 -5.67
C LEU A 223 16.26 -7.92 -5.38
N LEU A 224 16.15 -6.72 -5.94
CA LEU A 224 17.06 -5.61 -5.71
C LEU A 224 16.65 -4.83 -4.47
N THR A 225 17.60 -4.56 -3.57
CA THR A 225 17.41 -3.79 -2.33
C THR A 225 18.54 -2.79 -2.11
N ASP A 226 18.25 -1.70 -1.34
CA ASP A 226 19.29 -0.79 -0.82
C ASP A 226 19.95 -1.32 0.47
N GLY A 227 19.65 -2.56 0.85
CA GLY A 227 20.14 -3.16 2.08
C GLY A 227 19.49 -2.57 3.34
N SER A 228 20.23 -2.60 4.45
CA SER A 228 19.73 -2.17 5.78
C SER A 228 19.40 -0.68 5.90
N THR A 229 19.77 0.13 4.92
CA THR A 229 19.41 1.56 4.86
C THR A 229 17.97 1.78 4.41
N ASN A 230 17.36 0.79 3.73
CA ASN A 230 15.96 0.86 3.33
C ASN A 230 15.03 0.55 4.50
N SER A 231 13.99 1.36 4.69
CA SER A 231 13.03 1.23 5.80
C SER A 231 12.24 -0.07 5.81
N ALA A 232 12.09 -0.73 4.66
CA ALA A 232 11.37 -2.00 4.49
C ALA A 232 12.32 -3.20 4.32
N PHE A 233 13.59 -3.09 4.70
CA PHE A 233 14.60 -4.16 4.49
C PHE A 233 14.19 -5.51 5.10
N TYR A 234 13.51 -5.51 6.25
CA TYR A 234 12.93 -6.73 6.80
C TYR A 234 12.05 -7.46 5.77
N GLU A 235 11.15 -6.73 5.13
CA GLU A 235 10.24 -7.29 4.11
C GLU A 235 11.01 -7.79 2.89
N HIS A 236 12.01 -7.03 2.40
CA HIS A 236 12.81 -7.43 1.24
C HIS A 236 13.47 -8.79 1.45
N ARG A 237 14.11 -8.97 2.61
CA ARG A 237 14.76 -10.22 2.99
C ARG A 237 13.75 -11.36 3.15
N THR A 238 12.62 -11.08 3.80
CA THR A 238 11.56 -12.07 4.04
C THR A 238 10.95 -12.54 2.72
N LEU A 239 10.57 -11.62 1.84
CA LEU A 239 9.99 -11.96 0.54
C LEU A 239 10.98 -12.68 -0.36
N ALA A 240 12.25 -12.24 -0.43
CA ALA A 240 13.28 -12.94 -1.20
C ALA A 240 13.41 -14.40 -0.77
N CYS A 241 13.46 -14.65 0.54
CA CYS A 241 13.51 -16.00 1.10
C CYS A 241 12.25 -16.82 0.76
N LEU A 242 11.05 -16.26 0.98
CA LEU A 242 9.79 -16.97 0.74
C LEU A 242 9.51 -17.25 -0.75
N MET A 243 9.99 -16.39 -1.65
CA MET A 243 9.89 -16.56 -3.09
C MET A 243 11.00 -17.42 -3.68
N GLY A 244 12.05 -17.70 -2.92
CA GLY A 244 13.22 -18.44 -3.38
C GLY A 244 14.05 -17.68 -4.43
N VAL A 245 14.13 -16.34 -4.32
CA VAL A 245 14.92 -15.49 -5.21
C VAL A 245 16.10 -14.86 -4.47
N PRO A 246 17.30 -14.72 -5.09
CA PRO A 246 18.41 -14.03 -4.46
C PRO A 246 18.09 -12.56 -4.15
N LEU A 247 18.53 -12.10 -2.97
CA LEU A 247 18.51 -10.70 -2.58
C LEU A 247 19.85 -10.06 -2.94
N VAL A 248 19.83 -9.00 -3.73
CA VAL A 248 21.05 -8.33 -4.20
C VAL A 248 20.97 -6.81 -4.01
N CYS A 249 22.15 -6.17 -3.84
CA CYS A 249 22.29 -4.73 -3.91
C CYS A 249 22.83 -4.32 -5.30
N ALA A 250 22.75 -3.04 -5.63
CA ALA A 250 23.16 -2.53 -6.94
C ALA A 250 24.65 -2.82 -7.26
N GLU A 251 25.53 -2.81 -6.26
CA GLU A 251 26.97 -3.10 -6.41
C GLU A 251 27.25 -4.56 -6.79
N GLN A 252 26.29 -5.45 -6.63
CA GLN A 252 26.37 -6.86 -7.04
C GLN A 252 25.92 -7.06 -8.50
N LEU A 253 25.32 -6.04 -9.13
CA LEU A 253 24.87 -6.11 -10.52
C LEU A 253 25.98 -5.65 -11.47
N GLU A 254 26.10 -6.32 -12.60
CA GLU A 254 27.05 -5.97 -13.65
C GLU A 254 26.50 -6.27 -15.05
N MET A 255 26.87 -5.44 -16.02
CA MET A 255 26.58 -5.69 -17.43
C MET A 255 27.67 -6.57 -18.07
N ARG A 256 27.27 -7.71 -18.66
CA ARG A 256 28.17 -8.59 -19.41
C ARG A 256 27.47 -9.12 -20.65
N PHE A 257 28.14 -9.02 -21.78
CA PHE A 257 27.65 -9.53 -23.08
C PHE A 257 26.23 -9.03 -23.43
N GLY A 258 25.90 -7.81 -23.03
CA GLY A 258 24.59 -7.19 -23.27
C GLY A 258 23.42 -7.76 -22.44
N ARG A 259 23.72 -8.48 -21.36
CA ARG A 259 22.77 -8.99 -20.35
C ARG A 259 23.17 -8.51 -18.97
N LEU A 260 22.18 -8.38 -18.08
CA LEU A 260 22.38 -8.13 -16.66
C LEU A 260 22.83 -9.42 -15.95
N TRP A 261 23.80 -9.30 -15.06
CA TRP A 261 24.31 -10.40 -14.23
C TRP A 261 24.34 -9.98 -12.78
N ALA A 262 24.04 -10.91 -11.88
CA ALA A 262 24.22 -10.75 -10.44
C ALA A 262 25.43 -11.58 -9.97
N ARG A 263 26.29 -10.97 -9.13
CA ARG A 263 27.37 -11.66 -8.41
C ARG A 263 26.78 -12.20 -7.10
N LEU A 264 26.71 -13.52 -7.01
CA LEU A 264 26.27 -14.26 -5.83
C LEU A 264 27.47 -14.92 -5.13
N GLU A 265 27.27 -15.46 -3.93
CA GLU A 265 28.34 -16.17 -3.20
C GLU A 265 28.91 -17.35 -4.01
N ASP A 266 28.03 -18.09 -4.68
CA ASP A 266 28.39 -19.28 -5.47
C ASP A 266 28.81 -18.97 -6.93
N GLY A 267 28.95 -17.70 -7.27
CA GLY A 267 29.38 -17.31 -8.63
C GLY A 267 28.55 -16.19 -9.25
N ARG A 268 28.27 -16.32 -10.54
CA ARG A 268 27.49 -15.32 -11.29
C ARG A 268 26.26 -15.96 -11.92
N MET A 269 25.16 -15.25 -11.88
CA MET A 269 23.88 -15.64 -12.45
C MET A 269 23.43 -14.58 -13.45
N ALA A 270 23.02 -14.98 -14.65
CA ALA A 270 22.32 -14.08 -15.57
C ALA A 270 20.96 -13.72 -14.97
N VAL A 271 20.55 -12.45 -15.09
CA VAL A 271 19.28 -11.96 -14.54
C VAL A 271 18.32 -11.69 -15.69
N ASP A 272 17.19 -12.36 -15.66
CA ASP A 272 16.11 -12.24 -16.64
C ASP A 272 14.97 -11.37 -16.12
N VAL A 273 14.78 -11.37 -14.79
CA VAL A 273 13.80 -10.50 -14.12
C VAL A 273 14.40 -9.86 -12.88
N LEU A 274 14.20 -8.56 -12.73
CA LEU A 274 14.61 -7.82 -11.55
C LEU A 274 13.36 -7.25 -10.85
N TYR A 275 13.08 -7.77 -9.63
CA TYR A 275 12.07 -7.19 -8.74
C TYR A 275 12.74 -6.07 -7.92
N ARG A 276 12.41 -4.83 -8.23
CA ARG A 276 13.02 -3.67 -7.56
C ARG A 276 12.32 -3.34 -6.25
N ARG A 277 13.12 -3.20 -5.21
CA ARG A 277 12.73 -2.74 -3.87
C ARG A 277 13.77 -1.74 -3.38
N THR A 278 14.04 -0.73 -4.19
CA THR A 278 15.04 0.31 -3.98
C THR A 278 14.37 1.68 -3.94
N ASP A 279 14.96 2.63 -3.21
CA ASP A 279 14.55 4.03 -3.19
C ASP A 279 15.02 4.79 -4.46
N ALA A 280 15.85 4.16 -5.30
CA ALA A 280 16.16 4.67 -6.64
C ALA A 280 14.95 4.48 -7.56
N ASP A 281 14.15 5.52 -7.68
CA ASP A 281 12.84 5.49 -8.31
C ASP A 281 12.84 5.91 -9.79
N ARG A 282 13.97 6.40 -10.30
CA ARG A 282 14.12 6.93 -11.66
C ARG A 282 15.33 6.31 -12.36
N LEU A 283 15.21 6.16 -13.68
CA LEU A 283 16.35 5.76 -14.54
C LEU A 283 17.13 6.96 -15.05
N PHE A 284 16.49 8.14 -15.11
CA PHE A 284 17.07 9.36 -15.65
C PHE A 284 17.04 10.50 -14.63
N ASP A 285 18.12 11.29 -14.62
CA ASP A 285 18.17 12.54 -13.85
C ASP A 285 17.30 13.62 -14.52
N SER A 286 17.20 14.78 -13.89
CA SER A 286 16.43 15.92 -14.39
C SER A 286 16.95 16.50 -15.71
N SER A 287 18.18 16.19 -16.09
CA SER A 287 18.78 16.58 -17.40
C SER A 287 18.56 15.54 -18.48
N GLY A 288 17.92 14.41 -18.19
CA GLY A 288 17.67 13.30 -19.10
C GLY A 288 18.86 12.36 -19.29
N ARG A 289 19.87 12.40 -18.41
CA ARG A 289 21.00 11.45 -18.41
C ARG A 289 20.66 10.27 -17.52
N LEU A 290 21.18 9.09 -17.88
CA LEU A 290 21.00 7.89 -17.07
C LEU A 290 21.64 8.07 -15.68
N GLU A 291 20.88 7.72 -14.66
CA GLU A 291 21.37 7.51 -13.31
C GLU A 291 22.18 6.19 -13.25
N PRO A 292 23.01 5.97 -12.22
CA PRO A 292 23.85 4.76 -12.15
C PRO A 292 23.08 3.44 -12.31
N LEU A 293 21.89 3.34 -11.73
CA LEU A 293 21.01 2.19 -11.91
C LEU A 293 20.44 2.13 -13.33
N GLY A 294 20.16 3.28 -13.93
CA GLY A 294 19.73 3.40 -15.33
C GLY A 294 20.77 2.88 -16.31
N GLU A 295 22.07 3.13 -16.07
CA GLU A 295 23.17 2.60 -16.90
C GLU A 295 23.20 1.07 -16.93
N LEU A 296 22.78 0.43 -15.83
CA LEU A 296 22.72 -1.04 -15.75
C LEU A 296 21.44 -1.62 -16.36
N LEU A 297 20.29 -0.97 -16.17
CA LEU A 297 18.98 -1.58 -16.39
C LEU A 297 18.32 -1.14 -17.70
N PHE A 298 18.54 0.11 -18.15
CA PHE A 298 17.76 0.68 -19.25
C PHE A 298 17.94 -0.07 -20.57
N GLU A 299 19.19 -0.31 -20.98
CA GLU A 299 19.44 -0.92 -22.27
C GLU A 299 19.00 -2.40 -22.37
N PRO A 300 19.26 -3.30 -21.40
CA PRO A 300 18.73 -4.65 -21.45
C PRO A 300 17.20 -4.68 -21.38
N TRP A 301 16.55 -3.78 -20.59
CA TRP A 301 15.11 -3.67 -20.53
C TRP A 301 14.52 -3.17 -21.87
N ARG A 302 15.06 -2.09 -22.42
CA ARG A 302 14.63 -1.53 -23.71
C ARG A 302 14.72 -2.55 -24.86
N ARG A 303 15.68 -3.48 -24.80
CA ARG A 303 15.85 -4.55 -25.78
C ARG A 303 15.02 -5.80 -25.50
N GLY A 304 14.14 -5.78 -24.50
CA GLY A 304 13.33 -6.93 -24.12
C GLY A 304 14.17 -8.13 -23.61
N ARG A 305 15.32 -7.87 -22.97
CA ARG A 305 16.22 -8.88 -22.39
C ARG A 305 16.19 -8.91 -20.87
N LEU A 306 15.40 -8.05 -20.27
CA LEU A 306 15.22 -7.92 -18.82
C LEU A 306 13.78 -7.55 -18.54
N GLY A 307 13.11 -8.29 -17.67
CA GLY A 307 11.85 -7.92 -17.07
C GLY A 307 12.08 -7.05 -15.83
N LEU A 308 11.29 -6.02 -15.64
CA LEU A 308 11.32 -5.17 -14.45
C LEU A 308 9.99 -5.22 -13.72
N VAL A 309 10.02 -5.43 -12.41
CA VAL A 309 8.84 -5.56 -11.55
C VAL A 309 8.95 -4.60 -10.36
N ASN A 310 8.07 -3.60 -10.17
CA ASN A 310 7.29 -2.96 -11.22
C ASN A 310 8.24 -2.17 -12.12
N ALA A 311 7.84 -1.90 -13.34
CA ALA A 311 8.69 -1.16 -14.27
C ALA A 311 8.96 0.28 -13.77
N PHE A 312 10.10 0.86 -14.17
CA PHE A 312 10.30 2.29 -13.95
C PHE A 312 9.26 3.09 -14.73
N GLY A 313 8.94 4.29 -14.25
CA GLY A 313 7.90 5.11 -14.82
C GLY A 313 6.49 4.86 -14.25
N THR A 314 6.24 3.73 -13.57
CA THR A 314 4.94 3.45 -12.93
C THR A 314 4.57 4.46 -11.85
N GLY A 315 5.55 5.14 -11.28
CA GLY A 315 5.33 6.17 -10.27
C GLY A 315 4.49 7.37 -10.75
N VAL A 316 4.29 7.52 -12.05
CA VAL A 316 3.32 8.51 -12.57
C VAL A 316 1.90 8.21 -12.07
N ALA A 317 1.58 6.94 -11.82
CA ALA A 317 0.29 6.51 -11.28
C ALA A 317 0.20 6.56 -9.75
N ASP A 318 1.33 6.72 -9.03
CA ASP A 318 1.34 7.00 -7.57
C ASP A 318 1.03 8.48 -7.27
N ASP A 319 1.06 9.36 -8.28
CA ASP A 319 0.83 10.80 -8.11
C ASP A 319 -0.60 11.07 -7.61
N LYS A 320 -0.72 11.85 -6.53
CA LYS A 320 -2.01 12.11 -5.88
C LYS A 320 -3.00 12.87 -6.76
N LEU A 321 -2.51 13.65 -7.73
CA LEU A 321 -3.39 14.27 -8.71
C LEU A 321 -3.89 13.26 -9.73
N VAL A 322 -3.03 12.33 -10.18
CA VAL A 322 -3.41 11.25 -11.09
C VAL A 322 -4.46 10.34 -10.46
N HIS A 323 -4.37 10.10 -9.16
CA HIS A 323 -5.38 9.38 -8.38
C HIS A 323 -6.81 9.93 -8.57
N SER A 324 -6.98 11.24 -8.69
CA SER A 324 -8.30 11.87 -8.86
C SER A 324 -8.99 11.54 -10.19
N TYR A 325 -8.27 10.99 -11.16
CA TYR A 325 -8.76 10.62 -12.48
C TYR A 325 -8.95 9.12 -12.70
N VAL A 326 -8.70 8.25 -11.67
CA VAL A 326 -8.70 6.80 -11.88
C VAL A 326 -10.09 6.26 -12.25
N GLU A 327 -11.15 6.85 -11.75
CA GLU A 327 -12.52 6.46 -12.17
C GLU A 327 -12.79 6.79 -13.65
N ASP A 328 -12.26 7.89 -14.13
CA ASP A 328 -12.33 8.23 -15.55
C ASP A 328 -11.42 7.32 -16.39
N MET A 329 -10.28 6.86 -15.86
CA MET A 329 -9.47 5.84 -16.50
C MET A 329 -10.21 4.51 -16.63
N VAL A 330 -10.97 4.09 -15.61
CA VAL A 330 -11.82 2.88 -15.69
C VAL A 330 -12.81 3.00 -16.85
N ARG A 331 -13.51 4.12 -16.95
CA ARG A 331 -14.45 4.37 -18.06
C ARG A 331 -13.74 4.41 -19.40
N PHE A 332 -12.61 5.10 -19.48
CA PHE A 332 -11.88 5.32 -20.71
C PHE A 332 -11.22 4.06 -21.28
N TYR A 333 -10.45 3.34 -20.45
CA TYR A 333 -9.69 2.18 -20.92
C TYR A 333 -10.47 0.87 -20.91
N LEU A 334 -11.40 0.71 -19.95
CA LEU A 334 -12.14 -0.54 -19.80
C LEU A 334 -13.55 -0.46 -20.37
N GLY A 335 -14.12 0.73 -20.57
CA GLY A 335 -15.53 0.89 -20.94
C GLY A 335 -16.49 0.41 -19.85
N GLU A 336 -16.03 0.37 -18.61
CA GLU A 336 -16.75 -0.15 -17.45
C GLU A 336 -17.11 0.99 -16.48
N GLU A 337 -18.14 0.81 -15.64
CA GLU A 337 -18.35 1.71 -14.51
C GLU A 337 -17.44 1.31 -13.35
N PRO A 338 -16.89 2.28 -12.58
CA PRO A 338 -16.07 2.02 -11.44
C PRO A 338 -16.81 1.21 -10.36
N LEU A 339 -16.23 0.08 -9.96
CA LEU A 339 -16.76 -0.77 -8.87
C LEU A 339 -16.33 -0.26 -7.49
N LEU A 340 -15.28 0.55 -7.42
CA LEU A 340 -14.71 1.07 -6.20
C LEU A 340 -14.39 2.55 -6.40
N ALA A 341 -14.98 3.40 -5.56
CA ALA A 341 -14.77 4.83 -5.61
C ALA A 341 -13.46 5.24 -4.92
N SER A 342 -12.93 6.39 -5.32
CA SER A 342 -11.83 7.08 -4.64
C SER A 342 -12.37 8.01 -3.56
N VAL A 343 -11.55 8.33 -2.56
CA VAL A 343 -11.82 9.50 -1.71
C VAL A 343 -11.79 10.75 -2.59
N PRO A 344 -12.84 11.59 -2.57
CA PRO A 344 -12.91 12.77 -3.45
C PRO A 344 -11.67 13.64 -3.31
N THR A 345 -10.99 13.86 -4.42
CA THR A 345 -9.70 14.58 -4.51
C THR A 345 -9.80 15.65 -5.58
N TYR A 346 -9.36 16.85 -5.28
CA TYR A 346 -9.52 18.03 -6.10
C TYR A 346 -8.19 18.47 -6.71
N ASP A 347 -8.21 18.74 -8.01
CA ASP A 347 -7.12 19.36 -8.76
C ASP A 347 -7.10 20.87 -8.50
N VAL A 348 -6.32 21.29 -7.52
CA VAL A 348 -6.21 22.71 -7.12
C VAL A 348 -5.45 23.58 -8.12
N SER A 349 -4.88 23.00 -9.19
CA SER A 349 -4.35 23.79 -10.31
C SER A 349 -5.46 24.42 -11.16
N ARG A 350 -6.70 23.96 -11.00
CA ARG A 350 -7.89 24.56 -11.64
C ARG A 350 -8.42 25.70 -10.78
N PRO A 351 -8.66 26.89 -11.37
CA PRO A 351 -9.08 28.08 -10.62
C PRO A 351 -10.38 27.88 -9.80
N ASP A 352 -11.36 27.17 -10.39
CA ASP A 352 -12.65 26.86 -9.74
C ASP A 352 -12.48 25.95 -8.52
N ALA A 353 -11.62 24.94 -8.63
CA ALA A 353 -11.30 24.04 -7.53
C ALA A 353 -10.47 24.75 -6.44
N LEU A 354 -9.49 25.57 -6.83
CA LEU A 354 -8.68 26.33 -5.90
C LEU A 354 -9.55 27.26 -5.03
N GLU A 355 -10.46 28.05 -5.63
CA GLU A 355 -11.37 28.92 -4.91
C GLU A 355 -12.19 28.14 -3.87
N MET A 356 -12.85 27.07 -4.29
CA MET A 356 -13.62 26.20 -3.39
C MET A 356 -12.77 25.62 -2.26
N VAL A 357 -11.55 25.16 -2.55
CA VAL A 357 -10.63 24.58 -1.54
C VAL A 357 -10.16 25.64 -0.54
N LEU A 358 -9.86 26.87 -1.01
CA LEU A 358 -9.45 27.96 -0.12
C LEU A 358 -10.59 28.37 0.84
N ASP A 359 -11.84 28.29 0.42
CA ASP A 359 -13.00 28.57 1.28
C ASP A 359 -13.24 27.44 2.31
N ARG A 360 -12.94 26.19 1.95
CA ARG A 360 -13.13 25.00 2.80
C ARG A 360 -11.83 24.48 3.44
N LEU A 361 -10.77 25.24 3.44
CA LEU A 361 -9.43 24.78 3.84
C LEU A 361 -9.40 24.12 5.24
N ALA A 362 -10.23 24.63 6.17
CA ALA A 362 -10.33 24.07 7.51
C ALA A 362 -11.09 22.73 7.58
N GLU A 363 -11.71 22.28 6.49
CA GLU A 363 -12.48 21.01 6.43
C GLU A 363 -11.71 19.91 5.67
N LEU A 364 -10.78 20.29 4.80
CA LEU A 364 -10.11 19.43 3.85
C LEU A 364 -8.73 18.96 4.32
N VAL A 365 -8.21 17.94 3.65
CA VAL A 365 -6.83 17.47 3.80
C VAL A 365 -6.01 17.94 2.61
N ILE A 366 -4.98 18.75 2.86
CA ILE A 366 -4.06 19.24 1.83
C ILE A 366 -2.83 18.33 1.78
N LYS A 367 -2.49 17.86 0.59
CA LYS A 367 -1.38 16.93 0.39
C LYS A 367 -0.46 17.41 -0.72
N PRO A 368 0.88 17.39 -0.53
CA PRO A 368 1.80 17.49 -1.66
C PRO A 368 1.58 16.32 -2.62
N ARG A 369 1.68 16.55 -3.94
CA ARG A 369 1.46 15.51 -4.96
C ARG A 369 2.45 14.35 -4.83
N ASP A 370 3.72 14.63 -4.53
CA ASP A 370 4.84 13.69 -4.44
C ASP A 370 5.15 13.23 -3.01
N GLY A 371 4.43 13.73 -2.01
CA GLY A 371 4.64 13.40 -0.60
C GLY A 371 4.34 11.93 -0.29
N HIS A 372 5.18 11.32 0.57
CA HIS A 372 5.00 9.96 1.08
C HIS A 372 5.05 9.95 2.61
N GLY A 373 4.50 8.91 3.23
CA GLY A 373 4.53 8.75 4.69
C GLY A 373 3.81 9.85 5.49
N GLY A 374 2.92 10.64 4.87
CA GLY A 374 2.21 11.75 5.49
C GLY A 374 3.06 13.01 5.67
N GLN A 375 4.21 13.13 5.01
CA GLN A 375 5.04 14.32 5.01
C GLN A 375 4.31 15.48 4.30
N GLY A 376 4.32 16.68 4.89
CA GLY A 376 3.69 17.88 4.31
C GLY A 376 2.16 17.86 4.29
N VAL A 377 1.51 16.85 4.86
CA VAL A 377 0.05 16.76 4.92
C VAL A 377 -0.49 17.68 6.00
N VAL A 378 -1.44 18.55 5.62
CA VAL A 378 -2.18 19.43 6.55
C VAL A 378 -3.62 18.93 6.62
N ILE A 379 -4.07 18.55 7.83
CA ILE A 379 -5.44 18.10 8.09
C ILE A 379 -6.20 19.30 8.67
N GLY A 380 -7.04 19.93 7.85
CA GLY A 380 -7.72 21.16 8.17
C GLY A 380 -8.35 21.23 9.57
N PRO A 381 -9.20 20.24 9.95
CA PRO A 381 -9.87 20.24 11.24
C PRO A 381 -8.94 20.16 12.49
N SER A 382 -7.71 19.66 12.32
CA SER A 382 -6.74 19.54 13.41
C SER A 382 -5.59 20.54 13.30
N ALA A 383 -5.52 21.32 12.22
CA ALA A 383 -4.43 22.24 11.96
C ALA A 383 -4.54 23.53 12.77
N ALA A 384 -3.43 24.00 13.27
CA ALA A 384 -3.37 25.32 13.92
C ALA A 384 -3.56 26.46 12.90
N ALA A 385 -4.02 27.62 13.34
CA ALA A 385 -4.29 28.76 12.45
C ALA A 385 -3.09 29.16 11.59
N HIS A 386 -1.86 29.06 12.13
CA HIS A 386 -0.65 29.39 11.37
C HIS A 386 -0.32 28.33 10.30
N GLU A 387 -0.68 27.05 10.52
CA GLU A 387 -0.50 25.97 9.53
C GLU A 387 -1.49 26.15 8.39
N LEU A 388 -2.76 26.50 8.66
CA LEU A 388 -3.75 26.85 7.65
C LEU A 388 -3.35 28.06 6.84
N ALA A 389 -2.82 29.11 7.50
CA ALA A 389 -2.33 30.32 6.81
C ALA A 389 -1.16 30.00 5.87
N ARG A 390 -0.22 29.12 6.30
CA ARG A 390 0.88 28.65 5.45
C ARG A 390 0.35 27.82 4.28
N ALA A 391 -0.50 26.83 4.53
CA ALA A 391 -1.08 26.00 3.47
C ALA A 391 -1.83 26.86 2.43
N ARG A 392 -2.58 27.88 2.88
CA ARG A 392 -3.24 28.83 1.98
C ARG A 392 -2.24 29.58 1.08
N ALA A 393 -1.13 30.06 1.65
CA ALA A 393 -0.10 30.76 0.87
C ALA A 393 0.56 29.84 -0.16
N GLU A 394 0.93 28.61 0.24
CA GLU A 394 1.52 27.60 -0.64
C GLU A 394 0.58 27.19 -1.79
N LEU A 395 -0.72 27.01 -1.50
CA LEU A 395 -1.74 26.70 -2.52
C LEU A 395 -1.94 27.82 -3.53
N VAL A 396 -1.85 29.09 -3.11
CA VAL A 396 -1.97 30.24 -4.02
C VAL A 396 -0.72 30.41 -4.87
N GLU A 397 0.47 30.18 -4.29
CA GLU A 397 1.75 30.36 -4.97
C GLU A 397 2.09 29.19 -5.91
N HIS A 398 1.78 27.93 -5.49
CA HIS A 398 2.15 26.71 -6.20
C HIS A 398 0.99 25.71 -6.27
N PRO A 399 -0.17 26.05 -6.82
CA PRO A 399 -1.34 25.18 -6.83
C PRO A 399 -1.08 23.82 -7.52
N GLU A 400 -0.18 23.79 -8.52
CA GLU A 400 0.18 22.58 -9.24
C GLU A 400 0.97 21.56 -8.41
N ALA A 401 1.51 21.93 -7.25
CA ALA A 401 2.29 21.07 -6.37
C ALA A 401 1.42 20.30 -5.35
N PHE A 402 0.14 20.62 -5.26
CA PHE A 402 -0.75 20.07 -4.23
C PHE A 402 -2.02 19.48 -4.80
N VAL A 403 -2.70 18.69 -3.96
CA VAL A 403 -4.10 18.31 -4.09
C VAL A 403 -4.82 18.59 -2.79
N ALA A 404 -6.13 18.78 -2.85
CA ALA A 404 -6.99 18.78 -1.68
C ALA A 404 -7.88 17.53 -1.72
N GLN A 405 -8.11 16.91 -0.58
CA GLN A 405 -8.91 15.68 -0.47
C GLN A 405 -9.93 15.83 0.65
N GLU A 406 -11.13 15.25 0.48
CA GLU A 406 -12.12 15.20 1.55
C GLU A 406 -11.58 14.43 2.76
N LEU A 407 -11.91 14.92 3.95
CA LEU A 407 -11.62 14.18 5.17
C LEU A 407 -12.63 13.04 5.36
N VAL A 408 -12.15 11.82 5.33
CA VAL A 408 -12.99 10.63 5.58
C VAL A 408 -13.09 10.38 7.08
N ALA A 409 -14.31 10.19 7.57
CA ALA A 409 -14.54 9.66 8.92
C ALA A 409 -14.18 8.17 8.92
N LEU A 410 -12.90 7.87 9.14
CA LEU A 410 -12.36 6.51 9.09
C LEU A 410 -13.09 5.57 10.04
N SER A 411 -13.26 4.32 9.61
CA SER A 411 -13.76 3.26 10.49
C SER A 411 -12.87 3.06 11.70
N THR A 412 -13.49 2.61 12.80
CA THR A 412 -12.80 2.35 14.07
C THR A 412 -12.84 0.87 14.42
N HIS A 413 -11.80 0.43 15.12
CA HIS A 413 -11.64 -0.95 15.54
C HIS A 413 -11.11 -1.03 16.98
N PRO A 414 -11.62 -1.97 17.82
CA PRO A 414 -11.13 -2.16 19.16
C PRO A 414 -9.64 -2.51 19.17
N THR A 415 -8.86 -1.73 19.89
CA THR A 415 -7.39 -1.81 19.93
C THR A 415 -6.89 -1.65 21.35
N VAL A 416 -5.92 -2.47 21.75
CA VAL A 416 -5.28 -2.36 23.05
C VAL A 416 -4.23 -1.26 23.04
N THR A 417 -4.54 -0.14 23.66
CA THR A 417 -3.60 0.99 23.80
C THR A 417 -3.60 1.53 25.23
N GLY A 418 -2.40 1.77 25.78
CA GLY A 418 -2.25 2.23 27.16
C GLY A 418 -2.84 1.25 28.20
N GLY A 419 -2.80 -0.06 27.94
CA GLY A 419 -3.36 -1.10 28.82
C GLY A 419 -4.89 -1.12 28.88
N ARG A 420 -5.57 -0.50 27.92
CA ARG A 420 -7.03 -0.44 27.81
C ARG A 420 -7.49 -0.67 26.39
N LEU A 421 -8.70 -1.18 26.24
CA LEU A 421 -9.35 -1.31 24.94
C LEU A 421 -9.96 0.05 24.55
N ARG A 422 -9.61 0.53 23.35
CA ARG A 422 -10.09 1.79 22.79
C ARG A 422 -10.49 1.60 21.33
N GLN A 423 -11.42 2.39 20.85
CA GLN A 423 -11.73 2.49 19.43
C GLN A 423 -10.66 3.33 18.75
N CYS A 424 -9.90 2.72 17.83
CA CYS A 424 -8.83 3.35 17.07
C CYS A 424 -9.12 3.29 15.58
N ARG A 425 -8.77 4.35 14.85
CA ARG A 425 -8.96 4.41 13.40
C ARG A 425 -8.07 3.40 12.69
N VAL A 426 -8.62 2.79 11.64
CA VAL A 426 -7.93 1.78 10.83
C VAL A 426 -8.04 2.09 9.35
N ASP A 427 -7.03 1.65 8.61
CA ASP A 427 -7.08 1.52 7.17
C ASP A 427 -6.65 0.11 6.74
N LEU A 428 -6.62 -0.15 5.44
CA LEU A 428 -6.25 -1.46 4.88
C LEU A 428 -5.36 -1.27 3.66
N ARG A 429 -4.26 -2.01 3.60
CA ARG A 429 -3.48 -2.20 2.38
C ARG A 429 -3.64 -3.64 1.88
N PRO A 430 -4.57 -3.91 0.97
CA PRO A 430 -4.64 -5.15 0.23
C PRO A 430 -3.51 -5.23 -0.80
N PHE A 431 -3.23 -6.44 -1.29
CA PHE A 431 -2.21 -6.70 -2.30
C PHE A 431 -2.86 -7.23 -3.56
N VAL A 432 -2.65 -6.53 -4.66
CA VAL A 432 -3.14 -6.87 -5.99
C VAL A 432 -1.96 -7.33 -6.84
N VAL A 433 -2.11 -8.45 -7.52
CA VAL A 433 -1.04 -9.13 -8.24
C VAL A 433 -1.50 -9.41 -9.66
N ARG A 434 -0.71 -8.98 -10.65
CA ARG A 434 -0.93 -9.33 -12.05
C ARG A 434 0.00 -10.46 -12.47
N VAL A 435 -0.57 -11.50 -13.08
CA VAL A 435 0.16 -12.63 -13.65
C VAL A 435 -0.26 -12.77 -15.12
N GLY A 436 0.56 -12.30 -16.04
CA GLY A 436 0.15 -12.15 -17.44
C GLY A 436 -1.06 -11.23 -17.56
N ASP A 437 -2.16 -11.70 -18.13
CA ASP A 437 -3.41 -10.94 -18.29
C ASP A 437 -4.37 -11.07 -17.10
N HIS A 438 -4.06 -11.95 -16.13
CA HIS A 438 -4.91 -12.18 -14.96
C HIS A 438 -4.51 -11.28 -13.79
N VAL A 439 -5.52 -10.79 -13.08
CA VAL A 439 -5.32 -10.01 -11.84
C VAL A 439 -5.93 -10.80 -10.69
N GLU A 440 -5.11 -11.07 -9.68
CA GLU A 440 -5.51 -11.76 -8.45
C GLU A 440 -5.36 -10.78 -7.26
N VAL A 441 -6.27 -10.86 -6.30
CA VAL A 441 -6.19 -10.09 -5.05
C VAL A 441 -5.98 -11.06 -3.90
N VAL A 442 -4.91 -10.86 -3.15
CA VAL A 442 -4.55 -11.72 -2.02
C VAL A 442 -5.61 -11.58 -0.91
N PRO A 443 -6.22 -12.68 -0.42
CA PRO A 443 -7.25 -12.60 0.62
C PRO A 443 -6.71 -12.02 1.93
N GLY A 444 -7.13 -10.82 2.30
CA GLY A 444 -6.63 -10.08 3.45
C GLY A 444 -5.73 -8.92 3.05
N GLY A 445 -4.81 -8.54 3.93
CA GLY A 445 -3.94 -7.40 3.72
C GLY A 445 -3.31 -6.95 5.03
N LEU A 446 -2.60 -5.84 4.99
CA LEU A 446 -2.07 -5.20 6.18
C LEU A 446 -3.09 -4.15 6.68
N THR A 447 -3.82 -4.45 7.75
CA THR A 447 -4.57 -3.42 8.48
C THR A 447 -3.58 -2.61 9.31
N ARG A 448 -3.52 -1.28 9.06
CA ARG A 448 -2.78 -0.34 9.91
C ARG A 448 -3.75 0.25 10.92
N VAL A 449 -3.27 0.62 12.10
CA VAL A 449 -4.08 1.20 13.17
C VAL A 449 -3.37 2.39 13.80
N ALA A 450 -4.10 3.48 14.02
CA ALA A 450 -3.62 4.61 14.79
C ALA A 450 -3.66 4.24 16.28
N LEU A 451 -2.49 4.06 16.92
CA LEU A 451 -2.43 3.71 18.36
C LEU A 451 -2.85 4.86 19.27
N ASP A 452 -2.84 6.09 18.76
CA ASP A 452 -3.46 7.25 19.39
C ASP A 452 -4.90 7.39 18.85
N PRO A 453 -5.93 7.22 19.69
CA PRO A 453 -7.33 7.32 19.26
C PRO A 453 -7.71 8.69 18.68
N GLU A 454 -7.02 9.76 19.07
CA GLU A 454 -7.25 11.11 18.57
C GLU A 454 -6.58 11.37 17.21
N SER A 455 -5.64 10.52 16.79
CA SER A 455 -4.94 10.68 15.51
C SER A 455 -5.87 10.45 14.33
N PHE A 456 -5.87 11.38 13.39
CA PHE A 456 -6.52 11.23 12.08
C PHE A 456 -5.64 10.49 11.07
N VAL A 457 -4.34 10.32 11.37
CA VAL A 457 -3.39 9.66 10.47
C VAL A 457 -3.17 8.23 10.93
N VAL A 458 -3.47 7.30 10.04
CA VAL A 458 -3.16 5.89 10.20
C VAL A 458 -1.92 5.62 9.34
N ASN A 459 -0.72 5.57 9.97
CA ASN A 459 0.50 5.27 9.22
C ASN A 459 1.55 4.64 10.14
N SER A 460 2.19 3.57 9.67
CA SER A 460 3.29 2.89 10.39
C SER A 460 4.50 3.82 10.63
N SER A 461 4.75 4.80 9.76
CA SER A 461 5.83 5.77 9.90
C SER A 461 5.61 6.80 11.03
N ARG A 462 4.39 6.93 11.55
CA ARG A 462 4.01 7.86 12.63
C ARG A 462 3.63 7.12 13.93
N ARG A 463 4.33 6.04 14.29
CA ARG A 463 4.07 5.21 15.46
C ARG A 463 2.69 4.53 15.42
N GLY A 464 2.18 4.22 14.23
CA GLY A 464 1.02 3.35 14.05
C GLY A 464 1.35 1.91 14.38
N GLY A 465 0.32 1.11 14.66
CA GLY A 465 0.40 -0.34 14.80
C GLY A 465 -0.16 -1.07 13.60
N ALA A 466 -0.12 -2.39 13.67
CA ALA A 466 -0.72 -3.28 12.68
C ALA A 466 -1.69 -4.27 13.34
N LYS A 467 -2.62 -4.77 12.54
CA LYS A 467 -3.54 -5.86 12.90
C LYS A 467 -3.57 -6.89 11.78
N ASP A 468 -3.85 -8.12 12.14
CA ASP A 468 -4.17 -9.13 11.13
C ASP A 468 -5.52 -8.80 10.47
N THR A 469 -5.64 -9.06 9.19
CA THR A 469 -6.88 -8.89 8.42
C THR A 469 -7.44 -10.27 8.09
N TRP A 470 -8.52 -10.67 8.72
CA TRP A 470 -9.18 -11.95 8.51
C TRP A 470 -10.31 -11.81 7.50
N VAL A 471 -10.22 -12.55 6.42
CA VAL A 471 -11.36 -12.76 5.51
C VAL A 471 -12.01 -14.07 5.88
N LEU A 472 -13.26 -14.01 6.36
CA LEU A 472 -14.00 -15.17 6.85
C LEU A 472 -15.10 -15.58 5.89
N ALA A 473 -15.04 -16.86 5.45
CA ALA A 473 -16.05 -17.53 4.63
C ALA A 473 -17.08 -18.29 5.50
#